data_a1387d8c861a8255201067c869e05c7f
#
_entry.id   a1387d8c861a8255201067c869e05c7f
#
_cell.length_a   1.000
_cell.length_b   1.000
_cell.length_c   1.000
_cell.angle_alpha   90.00
_cell.angle_beta   90.00
_cell.angle_gamma   90.00
#
_symmetry.space_group_name_H-M   'P 1'
#
loop_
_entity.id
_entity.type
_entity.pdbx_description
1 polymer ?
#
loop_
_entity_poly.entity_id
_entity_poly.type
_entity_poly.pdbx_seq_one_letter_code
_entity_poly.pdbx_strand_id
1 'polypeptide(L)'
;MGAPSARDPAQGGSPPTLTVTSWTPPGDVVEVQRSPAPGPARGAWRSLRETARGLKTTFARIAEGPTTIQYPEEKVPVYPRFRGRHKLHRFEDNGLEKCVGCSLCAAACPADCIRVVAAENTPENRVSAGERYAAVYEINLARCIFCGYCEIACPFDAITMGHEYELSDYDRTDLIFTKEMLLAEPLERTPLRNEGE
;
A
#
# COMPACT_ATOMS: atom_id res chain seq x y z
N MET A 1 -43.28 -17.70 2.52
CA MET A 1 -42.10 -16.83 2.30
C MET A 1 -41.53 -17.21 0.94
N GLY A 2 -41.85 -16.42 -0.11
CA GLY A 2 -41.53 -16.73 -1.50
C GLY A 2 -40.13 -16.28 -1.87
N ALA A 3 -39.39 -17.16 -2.54
CA ALA A 3 -38.10 -16.88 -3.13
C ALA A 3 -38.27 -15.91 -4.32
N PRO A 4 -37.36 -14.97 -4.56
CA PRO A 4 -37.38 -14.10 -5.73
C PRO A 4 -37.08 -14.91 -7.00
N SER A 5 -37.97 -14.81 -7.99
CA SER A 5 -37.84 -15.48 -9.29
C SER A 5 -36.62 -14.96 -10.08
N ALA A 6 -35.95 -15.92 -10.71
CA ALA A 6 -34.87 -15.63 -11.67
C ALA A 6 -35.42 -14.76 -12.83
N ARG A 7 -34.67 -13.67 -13.14
CA ARG A 7 -34.95 -12.82 -14.30
C ARG A 7 -34.51 -13.52 -15.59
N ASP A 8 -35.37 -13.61 -16.56
CA ASP A 8 -35.12 -14.14 -17.90
C ASP A 8 -34.05 -13.33 -18.66
N PRO A 9 -33.10 -14.01 -19.31
CA PRO A 9 -31.99 -13.35 -20.05
C PRO A 9 -32.34 -12.94 -21.50
N ALA A 10 -33.62 -12.79 -21.86
CA ALA A 10 -34.04 -12.61 -23.26
C ALA A 10 -34.70 -11.25 -23.57
N GLN A 11 -34.25 -10.16 -22.97
CA GLN A 11 -34.60 -8.82 -23.46
C GLN A 11 -33.29 -8.08 -23.84
N GLY A 12 -32.84 -8.35 -25.07
CA GLY A 12 -31.80 -7.61 -25.77
C GLY A 12 -32.24 -6.19 -26.11
N GLY A 13 -32.30 -5.32 -25.10
CA GLY A 13 -32.35 -3.87 -25.29
C GLY A 13 -30.94 -3.37 -25.48
N SER A 14 -30.64 -2.77 -26.63
CA SER A 14 -29.42 -2.04 -26.88
C SER A 14 -29.14 -1.08 -25.72
N PRO A 15 -27.90 -0.98 -25.21
CA PRO A 15 -27.61 -0.02 -24.15
C PRO A 15 -27.97 1.40 -24.65
N PRO A 16 -28.54 2.25 -23.81
CA PRO A 16 -28.86 3.62 -24.20
C PRO A 16 -27.58 4.30 -24.67
N THR A 17 -27.63 4.78 -25.91
CA THR A 17 -26.56 5.59 -26.48
C THR A 17 -26.49 6.87 -25.64
N LEU A 18 -25.50 6.97 -24.77
CA LEU A 18 -25.20 8.20 -24.05
C LEU A 18 -24.80 9.22 -25.12
N THR A 19 -25.77 10.04 -25.56
CA THR A 19 -25.45 11.27 -26.28
C THR A 19 -24.68 12.14 -25.31
N VAL A 20 -23.40 12.27 -25.52
CA VAL A 20 -22.57 13.29 -24.85
C VAL A 20 -23.15 14.64 -25.29
N THR A 21 -24.08 15.17 -24.47
CA THR A 21 -24.50 16.55 -24.59
C THR A 21 -23.23 17.38 -24.42
N SER A 22 -22.90 18.17 -25.44
CA SER A 22 -21.75 19.07 -25.43
C SER A 22 -21.73 19.82 -24.10
N TRP A 23 -20.63 19.62 -23.34
CA TRP A 23 -20.42 20.33 -22.10
C TRP A 23 -20.38 21.83 -22.41
N THR A 24 -21.41 22.56 -22.03
CA THR A 24 -21.39 24.01 -22.01
C THR A 24 -20.90 24.43 -20.65
N PRO A 25 -19.75 25.15 -20.57
CA PRO A 25 -19.30 25.68 -19.29
C PRO A 25 -20.37 26.58 -18.68
N PRO A 26 -20.58 26.54 -17.35
CA PRO A 26 -21.48 27.50 -16.70
C PRO A 26 -21.04 28.90 -17.08
N GLY A 27 -22.02 29.72 -17.54
CA GLY A 27 -21.80 31.07 -18.00
C GLY A 27 -21.04 31.87 -16.98
N ASP A 28 -19.98 32.48 -17.36
CA ASP A 28 -19.01 33.41 -16.82
C ASP A 28 -17.58 32.91 -17.11
N VAL A 29 -17.38 32.52 -18.36
CA VAL A 29 -16.00 32.41 -18.87
C VAL A 29 -15.44 33.82 -18.85
N VAL A 30 -14.61 34.13 -17.86
CA VAL A 30 -13.84 35.37 -17.84
C VAL A 30 -12.95 35.35 -19.07
N GLU A 31 -13.35 36.10 -20.07
CA GLU A 31 -12.55 36.28 -21.29
C GLU A 31 -11.27 37.01 -20.90
N VAL A 32 -10.19 36.23 -20.74
CA VAL A 32 -8.87 36.78 -20.42
C VAL A 32 -8.43 37.59 -21.65
N GLN A 33 -8.65 38.91 -21.62
CA GLN A 33 -8.13 39.81 -22.62
C GLN A 33 -6.60 39.72 -22.65
N ARG A 34 -6.10 39.04 -23.67
CA ARG A 34 -4.66 39.00 -23.91
C ARG A 34 -4.19 40.38 -24.30
N SER A 35 -3.32 40.98 -23.52
CA SER A 35 -2.65 42.20 -23.85
C SER A 35 -2.00 42.09 -25.24
N PRO A 36 -2.08 43.15 -26.08
CA PRO A 36 -1.51 43.12 -27.41
C PRO A 36 -0.03 42.78 -27.37
N ALA A 37 0.40 41.91 -28.30
CA ALA A 37 1.78 41.46 -28.37
C ALA A 37 2.72 42.66 -28.51
N PRO A 38 3.80 42.73 -27.74
CA PRO A 38 4.77 43.82 -27.86
C PRO A 38 5.42 43.79 -29.27
N GLY A 39 5.74 44.98 -29.84
CA GLY A 39 6.45 45.04 -31.10
C GLY A 39 7.76 44.28 -31.11
N PRO A 40 8.30 43.89 -32.30
CA PRO A 40 9.38 42.87 -32.40
C PRO A 40 10.63 43.20 -31.58
N ALA A 41 11.07 44.45 -31.54
CA ALA A 41 12.24 44.82 -30.74
C ALA A 41 11.98 44.77 -29.22
N ARG A 42 10.82 45.28 -28.77
CA ARG A 42 10.42 45.22 -27.37
C ARG A 42 10.12 43.79 -26.94
N GLY A 43 9.61 42.94 -27.84
CA GLY A 43 9.39 41.54 -27.64
C GLY A 43 10.71 40.79 -27.42
N ALA A 44 11.72 41.03 -28.24
CA ALA A 44 13.03 40.41 -28.12
C ALA A 44 13.73 40.76 -26.80
N TRP A 45 13.74 42.02 -26.39
CA TRP A 45 14.29 42.45 -25.11
C TRP A 45 13.55 41.83 -23.92
N ARG A 46 12.24 41.73 -23.98
CA ARG A 46 11.42 41.11 -22.97
C ARG A 46 11.75 39.62 -22.86
N SER A 47 11.81 38.89 -23.96
CA SER A 47 12.16 37.48 -24.00
C SER A 47 13.56 37.23 -23.44
N LEU A 48 14.54 38.02 -23.84
CA LEU A 48 15.92 37.89 -23.31
C LEU A 48 15.97 38.11 -21.79
N ARG A 49 15.27 39.13 -21.30
CA ARG A 49 15.20 39.43 -19.88
C ARG A 49 14.53 38.30 -19.07
N GLU A 50 13.41 37.77 -19.58
CA GLU A 50 12.70 36.66 -18.89
C GLU A 50 13.51 35.37 -18.95
N THR A 51 14.21 35.09 -20.03
CA THR A 51 15.15 33.95 -20.12
C THR A 51 16.31 34.13 -19.14
N ALA A 52 16.91 35.29 -19.06
CA ALA A 52 17.98 35.58 -18.09
C ALA A 52 17.48 35.44 -16.63
N ARG A 53 16.24 35.84 -16.36
CA ARG A 53 15.60 35.67 -15.05
C ARG A 53 15.36 34.22 -14.73
N GLY A 54 14.89 33.42 -15.68
CA GLY A 54 14.71 31.96 -15.53
C GLY A 54 16.05 31.27 -15.26
N LEU A 55 17.07 31.59 -16.05
CA LEU A 55 18.44 31.09 -15.86
C LEU A 55 18.99 31.43 -14.47
N LYS A 56 18.84 32.68 -14.02
CA LYS A 56 19.26 33.09 -12.69
C LYS A 56 18.59 32.26 -11.59
N THR A 57 17.28 31.99 -11.73
CA THR A 57 16.54 31.17 -10.76
C THR A 57 17.07 29.73 -10.75
N THR A 58 17.33 29.16 -11.92
CA THR A 58 17.85 27.79 -12.05
C THR A 58 19.28 27.67 -11.48
N PHE A 59 20.13 28.65 -11.79
CA PHE A 59 21.49 28.69 -11.22
C PHE A 59 21.50 28.85 -9.70
N ALA A 60 20.59 29.63 -9.15
CA ALA A 60 20.47 29.77 -7.70
C ALA A 60 20.13 28.42 -7.04
N ARG A 61 19.32 27.60 -7.68
CA ARG A 61 18.96 26.25 -7.19
C ARG A 61 20.11 25.24 -7.22
N ILE A 62 21.12 25.44 -8.08
CA ILE A 62 22.31 24.57 -8.09
C ILE A 62 23.14 24.75 -6.81
N ALA A 63 23.14 25.98 -6.26
CA ALA A 63 23.84 26.27 -5.00
C ALA A 63 23.08 25.77 -3.74
N GLU A 64 21.80 25.46 -3.88
CA GLU A 64 21.01 24.83 -2.82
C GLU A 64 21.33 23.33 -2.81
N GLY A 65 21.63 22.77 -1.66
CA GLY A 65 21.86 21.33 -1.53
C GLY A 65 20.62 20.48 -1.91
N PRO A 66 20.78 19.17 -2.11
CA PRO A 66 19.68 18.28 -2.41
C PRO A 66 18.69 18.26 -1.24
N THR A 67 17.39 18.35 -1.55
CA THR A 67 16.30 18.22 -0.56
C THR A 67 15.82 16.78 -0.41
N THR A 68 16.32 15.89 -1.27
CA THR A 68 15.98 14.46 -1.26
C THR A 68 16.84 13.71 -0.26
N ILE A 69 16.23 12.76 0.43
CA ILE A 69 16.94 11.83 1.32
C ILE A 69 17.75 10.87 0.46
N GLN A 70 19.01 10.68 0.81
CA GLN A 70 19.95 9.83 0.07
C GLN A 70 19.79 8.37 0.56
N TYR A 71 18.76 7.67 0.08
CA TYR A 71 18.61 6.25 0.35
C TYR A 71 19.65 5.45 -0.48
N PRO A 72 20.33 4.42 0.05
CA PRO A 72 20.12 3.79 1.38
C PRO A 72 20.92 4.34 2.54
N GLU A 73 21.81 5.31 2.31
CA GLU A 73 22.71 5.88 3.35
C GLU A 73 21.91 6.60 4.43
N GLU A 74 20.82 7.26 4.01
CA GLU A 74 19.93 7.98 4.89
C GLU A 74 18.52 7.43 4.77
N LYS A 75 17.96 6.91 5.89
CA LYS A 75 16.62 6.33 5.94
C LYS A 75 15.63 7.29 6.57
N VAL A 76 14.41 7.33 6.01
CA VAL A 76 13.31 8.12 6.59
C VAL A 76 12.86 7.46 7.89
N PRO A 77 12.77 8.21 9.01
CA PRO A 77 12.18 7.69 10.22
C PRO A 77 10.70 7.35 9.98
N VAL A 78 10.32 6.14 10.34
CA VAL A 78 8.95 5.63 10.17
C VAL A 78 8.07 6.15 11.31
N TYR A 79 6.86 6.65 10.99
CA TYR A 79 5.98 7.12 12.06
C TYR A 79 5.32 5.97 12.83
N PRO A 80 4.88 6.23 14.09
CA PRO A 80 4.36 5.20 15.00
C PRO A 80 3.15 4.41 14.45
N ARG A 81 2.38 5.02 13.53
CA ARG A 81 1.18 4.40 12.92
C ARG A 81 1.43 3.86 11.51
N PHE A 82 2.69 3.64 11.16
CA PHE A 82 3.04 3.10 9.84
C PHE A 82 2.60 1.63 9.74
N ARG A 83 2.04 1.26 8.60
CA ARG A 83 1.59 -0.08 8.30
C ARG A 83 2.59 -0.75 7.36
N GLY A 84 3.57 -1.41 7.94
CA GLY A 84 4.56 -2.18 7.22
C GLY A 84 4.27 -3.69 7.25
N ARG A 85 5.32 -4.51 7.31
CA ARG A 85 5.21 -5.98 7.31
C ARG A 85 4.34 -6.50 8.45
N HIS A 86 3.51 -7.49 8.15
CA HIS A 86 2.70 -8.18 9.13
C HIS A 86 3.58 -9.03 10.07
N LYS A 87 3.18 -9.09 11.34
CA LYS A 87 3.78 -9.92 12.37
C LYS A 87 2.72 -10.75 13.06
N LEU A 88 2.99 -12.02 13.28
CA LEU A 88 2.20 -12.88 14.14
C LEU A 88 2.85 -12.95 15.53
N HIS A 89 2.04 -12.91 16.56
CA HIS A 89 2.51 -12.88 17.94
C HIS A 89 2.35 -14.21 18.65
N ARG A 90 3.25 -14.44 19.59
CA ARG A 90 3.18 -15.50 20.59
C ARG A 90 2.91 -14.88 21.96
N PHE A 91 2.41 -15.67 22.88
CA PHE A 91 2.34 -15.28 24.28
C PHE A 91 3.76 -15.33 24.87
N GLU A 92 4.14 -14.30 25.60
CA GLU A 92 5.46 -14.19 26.23
C GLU A 92 5.66 -15.22 27.33
N ASP A 93 4.58 -15.55 28.06
CA ASP A 93 4.61 -16.44 29.23
C ASP A 93 4.89 -17.92 28.88
N ASN A 94 4.32 -18.40 27.77
CA ASN A 94 4.33 -19.81 27.43
C ASN A 94 4.78 -20.15 26.01
N GLY A 95 5.08 -19.11 25.20
CA GLY A 95 5.53 -19.23 23.81
C GLY A 95 4.48 -19.77 22.84
N LEU A 96 3.23 -19.98 23.28
CA LEU A 96 2.16 -20.44 22.42
C LEU A 96 1.73 -19.36 21.45
N GLU A 97 1.28 -19.77 20.26
CA GLU A 97 0.78 -18.85 19.26
C GLU A 97 -0.55 -18.22 19.71
N LYS A 98 -0.70 -16.91 19.53
CA LYS A 98 -1.97 -16.22 19.78
C LYS A 98 -3.02 -16.56 18.72
N CYS A 99 -2.57 -16.92 17.51
CA CYS A 99 -3.44 -17.21 16.38
C CYS A 99 -4.14 -18.58 16.56
N VAL A 100 -5.47 -18.57 16.58
CA VAL A 100 -6.31 -19.77 16.66
C VAL A 100 -6.86 -20.24 15.30
N GLY A 101 -6.44 -19.62 14.20
CA GLY A 101 -6.88 -20.01 12.86
C GLY A 101 -8.36 -19.70 12.57
N CYS A 102 -8.94 -18.66 13.16
CA CYS A 102 -10.37 -18.33 12.98
C CYS A 102 -10.75 -17.76 11.61
N SER A 103 -9.77 -17.42 10.77
CA SER A 103 -9.92 -16.88 9.42
C SER A 103 -10.63 -15.52 9.30
N LEU A 104 -10.89 -14.80 10.40
CA LEU A 104 -11.54 -13.48 10.36
C LEU A 104 -10.67 -12.45 9.63
N CYS A 105 -9.35 -12.53 9.76
CA CYS A 105 -8.41 -11.68 9.03
C CYS A 105 -8.47 -11.91 7.51
N ALA A 106 -8.66 -13.16 7.07
CA ALA A 106 -8.83 -13.49 5.66
C ALA A 106 -10.18 -12.96 5.14
N ALA A 107 -11.26 -13.14 5.90
CA ALA A 107 -12.58 -12.63 5.53
C ALA A 107 -12.64 -11.08 5.45
N ALA A 108 -11.88 -10.39 6.29
CA ALA A 108 -11.81 -8.93 6.30
C ALA A 108 -10.85 -8.36 5.23
N CYS A 109 -10.09 -9.19 4.55
CA CYS A 109 -9.09 -8.75 3.58
C CYS A 109 -9.74 -8.34 2.24
N PRO A 110 -9.69 -7.05 1.83
CA PRO A 110 -10.27 -6.62 0.56
C PRO A 110 -9.50 -7.11 -0.67
N ALA A 111 -8.23 -7.50 -0.49
CA ALA A 111 -7.35 -7.97 -1.56
C ALA A 111 -7.30 -9.50 -1.65
N ASP A 112 -7.99 -10.23 -0.76
CA ASP A 112 -8.01 -11.69 -0.68
C ASP A 112 -6.58 -12.28 -0.74
N CYS A 113 -5.67 -11.69 0.05
CA CYS A 113 -4.25 -12.04 0.05
C CYS A 113 -3.84 -12.95 1.21
N ILE A 114 -4.77 -13.29 2.12
CA ILE A 114 -4.50 -14.08 3.33
C ILE A 114 -5.15 -15.45 3.19
N ARG A 115 -4.36 -16.50 3.34
CA ARG A 115 -4.80 -17.90 3.38
C ARG A 115 -4.58 -18.48 4.77
N VAL A 116 -5.64 -19.00 5.37
CA VAL A 116 -5.59 -19.63 6.68
C VAL A 116 -6.21 -21.02 6.60
N VAL A 117 -5.50 -22.03 7.07
CA VAL A 117 -6.02 -23.39 7.26
C VAL A 117 -5.86 -23.72 8.73
N ALA A 118 -6.96 -23.97 9.40
CA ALA A 118 -6.98 -24.34 10.80
C ALA A 118 -6.80 -25.85 10.99
N ALA A 119 -6.15 -26.24 12.10
CA ALA A 119 -6.12 -27.60 12.60
C ALA A 119 -6.44 -27.62 14.11
N GLU A 120 -6.80 -28.78 14.63
CA GLU A 120 -7.10 -28.97 16.04
C GLU A 120 -5.84 -29.14 16.85
N ASN A 121 -5.79 -28.52 18.03
CA ASN A 121 -4.74 -28.76 19.02
C ASN A 121 -4.96 -30.12 19.67
N THR A 122 -3.90 -30.93 19.77
CA THR A 122 -3.91 -32.13 20.56
C THR A 122 -3.27 -31.88 21.93
N PRO A 123 -3.66 -32.60 22.98
CA PRO A 123 -3.02 -32.44 24.30
C PRO A 123 -1.50 -32.67 24.27
N GLU A 124 -1.03 -33.51 23.35
CA GLU A 124 0.37 -33.86 23.17
C GLU A 124 1.17 -32.81 22.39
N ASN A 125 0.51 -32.08 21.50
CA ASN A 125 1.14 -31.06 20.69
C ASN A 125 0.28 -29.80 20.68
N ARG A 126 0.42 -28.97 21.69
CA ARG A 126 -0.31 -27.74 21.86
C ARG A 126 0.47 -26.58 21.25
N VAL A 127 -0.02 -26.06 20.14
CA VAL A 127 0.60 -24.97 19.36
C VAL A 127 0.04 -23.60 19.77
N SER A 128 -1.28 -23.52 19.98
CA SER A 128 -1.95 -22.26 20.34
C SER A 128 -2.63 -22.36 21.71
N ALA A 129 -3.05 -21.23 22.25
CA ALA A 129 -3.78 -21.18 23.52
C ALA A 129 -5.23 -21.70 23.40
N GLY A 130 -5.80 -21.74 22.18
CA GLY A 130 -7.17 -22.20 21.93
C GLY A 130 -7.26 -23.70 21.65
N GLU A 131 -8.46 -24.17 21.24
CA GLU A 131 -8.70 -25.55 20.83
C GLU A 131 -8.16 -25.82 19.41
N ARG A 132 -7.95 -24.79 18.61
CA ARG A 132 -7.45 -24.85 17.24
C ARG A 132 -6.27 -23.91 17.05
N TYR A 133 -5.47 -24.17 16.03
CA TYR A 133 -4.36 -23.32 15.61
C TYR A 133 -4.34 -23.17 14.09
N ALA A 134 -3.62 -22.18 13.58
CA ALA A 134 -3.38 -22.05 12.16
C ALA A 134 -2.28 -23.04 11.74
N ALA A 135 -2.65 -24.13 11.08
CA ALA A 135 -1.68 -25.08 10.50
C ALA A 135 -0.96 -24.47 9.31
N VAL A 136 -1.71 -23.74 8.47
CA VAL A 136 -1.15 -22.94 7.38
C VAL A 136 -1.62 -21.50 7.57
N TYR A 137 -0.69 -20.57 7.49
CA TYR A 137 -0.96 -19.15 7.48
C TYR A 137 -0.02 -18.51 6.46
N GLU A 138 -0.59 -17.96 5.40
CA GLU A 138 0.16 -17.36 4.31
C GLU A 138 -0.40 -15.99 3.96
N ILE A 139 0.48 -15.02 3.72
CA ILE A 139 0.12 -13.69 3.21
C ILE A 139 0.87 -13.44 1.92
N ASN A 140 0.13 -13.21 0.84
CA ASN A 140 0.71 -12.78 -0.42
C ASN A 140 0.93 -11.26 -0.41
N LEU A 141 2.15 -10.82 -0.09
CA LEU A 141 2.50 -9.41 0.00
C LEU A 141 2.47 -8.69 -1.35
N ALA A 142 2.63 -9.42 -2.46
CA ALA A 142 2.50 -8.85 -3.80
C ALA A 142 1.06 -8.39 -4.12
N ARG A 143 0.05 -8.92 -3.39
CA ARG A 143 -1.36 -8.52 -3.51
C ARG A 143 -1.82 -7.62 -2.36
N CYS A 144 -1.10 -7.63 -1.25
CA CYS A 144 -1.47 -6.88 -0.06
C CYS A 144 -1.40 -5.38 -0.32
N ILE A 145 -2.44 -4.65 0.10
CA ILE A 145 -2.50 -3.19 0.02
C ILE A 145 -2.17 -2.49 1.35
N PHE A 146 -1.73 -3.25 2.35
CA PHE A 146 -1.34 -2.75 3.69
C PHE A 146 -2.42 -1.89 4.38
N CYS A 147 -3.70 -2.23 4.18
CA CYS A 147 -4.84 -1.49 4.73
C CYS A 147 -5.02 -1.63 6.26
N GLY A 148 -4.51 -2.72 6.86
CA GLY A 148 -4.58 -2.98 8.30
C GLY A 148 -5.91 -3.60 8.78
N TYR A 149 -6.86 -3.91 7.90
CA TYR A 149 -8.14 -4.52 8.32
C TYR A 149 -7.96 -5.90 8.97
N CYS A 150 -6.94 -6.65 8.59
CA CYS A 150 -6.62 -7.92 9.23
C CYS A 150 -6.25 -7.77 10.72
N GLU A 151 -5.56 -6.69 11.08
CA GLU A 151 -5.23 -6.34 12.47
C GLU A 151 -6.50 -5.98 13.25
N ILE A 152 -7.34 -5.10 12.69
CA ILE A 152 -8.59 -4.66 13.32
C ILE A 152 -9.59 -5.83 13.50
N ALA A 153 -9.62 -6.76 12.54
CA ALA A 153 -10.53 -7.89 12.58
C ALA A 153 -10.10 -9.03 13.51
N CYS A 154 -8.87 -8.98 14.03
CA CYS A 154 -8.34 -10.05 14.88
C CYS A 154 -8.79 -9.86 16.34
N PRO A 155 -9.64 -10.76 16.90
CA PRO A 155 -10.10 -10.62 18.28
C PRO A 155 -9.06 -11.07 19.32
N PHE A 156 -7.93 -11.65 18.87
CA PHE A 156 -6.89 -12.20 19.74
C PHE A 156 -5.61 -11.37 19.73
N ASP A 157 -5.59 -10.24 19.02
CA ASP A 157 -4.39 -9.44 18.79
C ASP A 157 -3.19 -10.30 18.35
N ALA A 158 -3.50 -11.31 17.51
CA ALA A 158 -2.52 -12.27 17.04
C ALA A 158 -1.72 -11.76 15.85
N ILE A 159 -2.26 -10.82 15.09
CA ILE A 159 -1.61 -10.19 13.93
C ILE A 159 -1.57 -8.69 14.13
N THR A 160 -0.42 -8.10 13.88
CA THR A 160 -0.21 -6.65 13.88
C THR A 160 0.61 -6.23 12.66
N MET A 161 0.56 -4.93 12.35
CA MET A 161 1.38 -4.32 11.31
C MET A 161 2.65 -3.75 11.92
N GLY A 162 3.81 -4.23 11.50
CA GLY A 162 5.11 -3.72 11.94
C GLY A 162 5.56 -2.48 11.17
N HIS A 163 6.78 -2.02 11.44
CA HIS A 163 7.36 -0.83 10.78
C HIS A 163 8.31 -1.18 9.64
N GLU A 164 8.49 -2.44 9.31
CA GLU A 164 9.35 -2.88 8.23
C GLU A 164 8.68 -2.60 6.87
N TYR A 165 9.40 -1.92 5.99
CA TYR A 165 8.92 -1.54 4.66
C TYR A 165 9.84 -2.03 3.52
N GLU A 166 11.03 -2.48 3.84
CA GLU A 166 12.00 -2.99 2.85
C GLU A 166 11.66 -4.45 2.51
N LEU A 167 10.65 -4.63 1.65
CA LEU A 167 10.06 -5.93 1.30
C LEU A 167 10.36 -6.34 -0.15
N SER A 168 11.27 -5.65 -0.82
CA SER A 168 11.62 -5.98 -2.20
C SER A 168 12.39 -7.28 -2.29
N ASP A 169 12.01 -8.13 -3.23
CA ASP A 169 12.70 -9.37 -3.53
C ASP A 169 12.79 -9.58 -5.05
N TYR A 170 13.67 -10.49 -5.50
CA TYR A 170 13.87 -10.79 -6.91
C TYR A 170 12.82 -11.75 -7.45
N ASP A 171 12.30 -12.65 -6.61
CA ASP A 171 11.28 -13.62 -7.01
C ASP A 171 9.92 -13.26 -6.38
N ARG A 172 8.87 -13.44 -7.16
CA ARG A 172 7.49 -13.23 -6.71
C ARG A 172 7.07 -14.23 -5.62
N THR A 173 7.63 -15.43 -5.62
CA THR A 173 7.35 -16.46 -4.63
C THR A 173 7.83 -16.09 -3.24
N ASP A 174 8.91 -15.33 -3.15
CA ASP A 174 9.50 -14.89 -1.89
C ASP A 174 8.67 -13.80 -1.20
N LEU A 175 7.71 -13.21 -1.94
CA LEU A 175 6.70 -12.31 -1.39
C LEU A 175 5.47 -13.04 -0.81
N ILE A 176 5.47 -14.38 -0.79
CA ILE A 176 4.47 -15.17 -0.07
C ILE A 176 5.03 -15.50 1.30
N PHE A 177 4.62 -14.74 2.30
CA PHE A 177 5.10 -14.92 3.66
C PHE A 177 4.35 -16.03 4.36
N THR A 178 5.10 -17.06 4.77
CA THR A 178 4.59 -18.19 5.53
C THR A 178 4.44 -17.85 7.01
N LYS A 179 3.77 -18.72 7.75
CA LYS A 179 3.57 -18.57 9.20
C LYS A 179 4.88 -18.38 9.96
N GLU A 180 5.90 -19.16 9.62
CA GLU A 180 7.22 -19.12 10.25
C GLU A 180 7.89 -17.77 10.05
N MET A 181 7.82 -17.23 8.84
CA MET A 181 8.36 -15.89 8.50
C MET A 181 7.63 -14.78 9.24
N LEU A 182 6.31 -14.94 9.45
CA LEU A 182 5.49 -13.95 10.15
C LEU A 182 5.67 -13.98 11.67
N LEU A 183 6.01 -15.16 12.23
CA LEU A 183 6.30 -15.37 13.66
C LEU A 183 7.75 -15.01 14.02
N ALA A 184 8.64 -14.95 13.03
CA ALA A 184 10.04 -14.56 13.25
C ALA A 184 10.13 -13.07 13.59
N GLU A 185 10.77 -12.74 14.69
CA GLU A 185 11.19 -11.39 15.00
C GLU A 185 12.62 -11.17 14.50
N PRO A 186 12.91 -9.92 14.18
CA PRO A 186 12.72 -9.33 12.88
C PRO A 186 13.34 -10.22 11.81
N LEU A 187 12.94 -10.14 10.55
CA LEU A 187 13.74 -10.76 9.50
C LEU A 187 15.19 -10.28 9.70
N GLU A 188 16.09 -11.17 10.11
CA GLU A 188 17.51 -10.96 9.92
C GLU A 188 17.75 -10.92 8.41
N ARG A 189 17.44 -9.77 7.80
CA ARG A 189 17.93 -9.48 6.50
C ARG A 189 19.44 -9.38 6.65
N THR A 190 20.14 -10.14 5.85
CA THR A 190 21.57 -9.95 5.62
C THR A 190 21.81 -8.45 5.55
N PRO A 191 22.61 -7.87 6.45
CA PRO A 191 22.84 -6.43 6.44
C PRO A 191 23.25 -6.04 5.02
N LEU A 192 22.58 -5.03 4.47
CA LEU A 192 22.97 -4.48 3.19
C LEU A 192 24.48 -4.23 3.29
N ARG A 193 25.23 -4.72 2.33
CA ARG A 193 26.70 -4.89 2.28
C ARG A 193 27.53 -3.66 2.72
N ASN A 194 26.89 -2.59 3.13
CA ASN A 194 27.47 -1.27 3.43
C ASN A 194 27.24 -0.80 4.87
N GLU A 195 26.78 -1.66 5.80
CA GLU A 195 26.71 -1.28 7.22
C GLU A 195 28.01 -1.63 7.97
N GLY A 196 29.18 -1.36 7.38
CA GLY A 196 30.41 -1.72 8.05
C GLY A 196 31.71 -1.41 7.33
N GLU A 197 31.76 -0.33 6.55
CA GLU A 197 33.07 0.26 6.16
C GLU A 197 33.08 1.77 6.29
#